data_c45592fe976a1e373bc46214cf268bcd
#
_entry.id   c45592fe976a1e373bc46214cf268bcd
#
_cell.length_a   1.000
_cell.length_b   1.000
_cell.length_c   1.000
_cell.angle_alpha   90.00
_cell.angle_beta   90.00
_cell.angle_gamma   90.00
#
_symmetry.space_group_name_H-M   'P 1'
#
loop_
_entity.id
_entity.type
_entity.pdbx_description
1 polymer ?
#
loop_
_entity_poly.entity_id
_entity_poly.type
_entity_poly.pdbx_seq_one_letter_code
_entity_poly.pdbx_strand_id
1 'polypeptide(L)'
;FGSLAQRSAVSRNTINRLLDTIPRNEDSLVVFDINLRQDYYDKDIICKSMERCNILKINDEELVELGNMLGYEDIDFQDKCWILLEKYKLKTLILTCGINGSYVFTPGKVYFQATPCVKVEDTVGAGDSFTAAFVSCLLKGKSLADAHLAAVETSAFVCSVKGAMPVLPLQYVK
;
A
#
# COMPACT_ATOMS: atom_id res chain seq x y z
N PHE A 1 0.48 -8.87 2.16
CA PHE A 1 -0.65 -9.34 2.98
C PHE A 1 -1.51 -8.15 3.41
N GLY A 2 -2.76 -8.39 3.81
CA GLY A 2 -3.71 -7.35 4.23
C GLY A 2 -4.44 -7.70 5.52
N SER A 3 -5.30 -6.78 6.00
CA SER A 3 -6.06 -6.96 7.24
C SER A 3 -7.17 -8.00 7.09
N LEU A 4 -7.93 -7.97 5.99
CA LEU A 4 -9.12 -8.80 5.80
C LEU A 4 -8.86 -10.30 5.94
N ALA A 5 -7.75 -10.80 5.43
CA ALA A 5 -7.38 -12.21 5.56
C ALA A 5 -7.08 -12.62 7.02
N GLN A 6 -6.85 -11.66 7.90
CA GLN A 6 -6.54 -11.89 9.31
C GLN A 6 -7.77 -11.92 10.23
N ARG A 7 -8.99 -11.73 9.68
CA ARG A 7 -10.25 -11.81 10.45
C ARG A 7 -10.48 -13.17 11.11
N SER A 8 -10.00 -14.24 10.47
CA SER A 8 -10.02 -15.60 11.04
C SER A 8 -8.71 -15.93 11.73
N ALA A 9 -8.76 -16.49 12.93
CA ALA A 9 -7.57 -16.91 13.67
C ALA A 9 -6.71 -17.91 12.90
N VAL A 10 -7.32 -18.82 12.13
CA VAL A 10 -6.60 -19.82 11.33
C VAL A 10 -5.75 -19.16 10.25
N SER A 11 -6.35 -18.28 9.43
CA SER A 11 -5.60 -17.58 8.38
C SER A 11 -4.59 -16.59 8.94
N ARG A 12 -4.91 -15.87 10.03
CA ARG A 12 -3.97 -15.01 10.73
C ARG A 12 -2.73 -15.76 11.21
N ASN A 13 -2.93 -16.90 11.87
CA ASN A 13 -1.81 -17.73 12.31
C ASN A 13 -0.98 -18.26 11.13
N THR A 14 -1.60 -18.61 10.02
CA THR A 14 -0.90 -19.07 8.80
C THR A 14 -0.05 -17.92 8.22
N ILE A 15 -0.62 -16.70 8.11
CA ILE A 15 0.11 -15.52 7.65
C ILE A 15 1.30 -15.24 8.57
N ASN A 16 1.09 -15.24 9.89
CA ASN A 16 2.17 -14.99 10.85
C ASN A 16 3.30 -16.03 10.73
N ARG A 17 2.95 -17.32 10.62
CA ARG A 17 3.95 -18.38 10.41
C ARG A 17 4.73 -18.19 9.12
N LEU A 18 4.07 -17.78 8.02
CA LEU A 18 4.74 -17.46 6.77
C LEU A 18 5.70 -16.27 6.96
N LEU A 19 5.25 -15.20 7.59
CA LEU A 19 6.08 -14.04 7.88
C LEU A 19 7.30 -14.37 8.76
N ASP A 20 7.20 -15.38 9.64
CA ASP A 20 8.32 -15.85 10.47
C ASP A 20 9.41 -16.56 9.64
N THR A 21 9.07 -17.06 8.44
CA THR A 21 10.05 -17.73 7.55
C THR A 21 10.79 -16.74 6.64
N ILE A 22 10.31 -15.51 6.51
CA ILE A 22 10.93 -14.51 5.63
C ILE A 22 12.18 -13.95 6.30
N PRO A 23 13.35 -14.01 5.64
CA PRO A 23 14.57 -13.42 6.17
C PRO A 23 14.38 -11.90 6.36
N ARG A 24 14.78 -11.39 7.52
CA ARG A 24 14.76 -9.95 7.83
C ARG A 24 16.08 -9.31 7.38
N ASN A 25 16.23 -9.16 6.08
CA ASN A 25 17.38 -8.50 5.47
C ASN A 25 16.94 -7.31 4.60
N GLU A 26 17.90 -6.61 4.03
CA GLU A 26 17.64 -5.43 3.22
C GLU A 26 16.92 -5.74 1.89
N ASP A 27 17.05 -6.95 1.37
CA ASP A 27 16.47 -7.37 0.10
C ASP A 27 15.03 -7.86 0.23
N SER A 28 14.61 -8.22 1.44
CA SER A 28 13.24 -8.72 1.67
C SER A 28 12.21 -7.61 1.53
N LEU A 29 11.16 -7.87 0.76
CA LEU A 29 9.99 -7.00 0.63
C LEU A 29 8.80 -7.64 1.34
N VAL A 30 8.39 -7.06 2.46
CA VAL A 30 7.20 -7.47 3.21
C VAL A 30 6.21 -6.32 3.15
N VAL A 31 5.23 -6.47 2.26
CA VAL A 31 4.23 -5.44 1.99
C VAL A 31 2.98 -5.70 2.80
N PHE A 32 2.56 -4.70 3.58
CA PHE A 32 1.25 -4.66 4.23
C PHE A 32 0.39 -3.62 3.52
N ASP A 33 -0.61 -4.09 2.76
CA ASP A 33 -1.69 -3.26 2.23
C ASP A 33 -2.83 -3.32 3.25
N ILE A 34 -3.09 -2.22 3.93
CA ILE A 34 -4.02 -2.19 5.08
C ILE A 34 -5.38 -2.73 4.65
N ASN A 35 -5.97 -2.16 3.61
CA ASN A 35 -7.18 -2.63 2.95
C ASN A 35 -8.31 -2.93 3.96
N LEU A 36 -8.73 -1.89 4.71
CA LEU A 36 -9.80 -1.99 5.70
C LEU A 36 -11.12 -2.38 5.04
N ARG A 37 -11.83 -3.34 5.61
CA ARG A 37 -13.13 -3.81 5.12
C ARG A 37 -14.09 -4.01 6.27
N GLN A 38 -15.21 -3.28 6.25
CA GLN A 38 -16.23 -3.37 7.29
C GLN A 38 -15.60 -3.32 8.69
N ASP A 39 -16.02 -4.22 9.60
CA ASP A 39 -15.49 -4.32 10.98
C ASP A 39 -14.55 -5.52 11.17
N TYR A 40 -13.93 -6.00 10.08
CA TYR A 40 -13.06 -7.18 10.13
C TYR A 40 -11.60 -6.88 10.50
N TYR A 41 -11.36 -5.79 11.22
CA TYR A 41 -10.06 -5.39 11.69
C TYR A 41 -10.16 -4.82 13.12
N ASP A 42 -9.06 -4.82 13.81
CA ASP A 42 -8.90 -4.15 15.09
C ASP A 42 -7.51 -3.52 15.19
N LYS A 43 -7.34 -2.65 16.19
CA LYS A 43 -6.06 -1.95 16.44
C LYS A 43 -4.89 -2.92 16.61
N ASP A 44 -5.09 -4.04 17.28
CA ASP A 44 -4.05 -5.03 17.57
C ASP A 44 -3.56 -5.71 16.29
N ILE A 45 -4.47 -6.13 15.43
CA ILE A 45 -4.16 -6.73 14.11
C ILE A 45 -3.37 -5.73 13.26
N ILE A 46 -3.82 -4.49 13.18
CA ILE A 46 -3.19 -3.46 12.35
C ILE A 46 -1.79 -3.12 12.87
N CYS A 47 -1.65 -2.85 14.18
CA CYS A 47 -0.35 -2.52 14.77
C CYS A 47 0.66 -3.67 14.61
N LYS A 48 0.26 -4.90 14.91
CA LYS A 48 1.12 -6.08 14.74
C LYS A 48 1.50 -6.31 13.27
N SER A 49 0.61 -6.02 12.33
CA SER A 49 0.91 -6.13 10.90
C SER A 49 1.93 -5.07 10.45
N MET A 50 1.80 -3.83 10.94
CA MET A 50 2.77 -2.76 10.68
C MET A 50 4.16 -3.07 11.25
N GLU A 51 4.24 -3.72 12.43
CA GLU A 51 5.51 -4.19 13.01
C GLU A 51 6.19 -5.28 12.19
N ARG A 52 5.43 -5.97 11.34
CA ARG A 52 5.90 -7.11 10.54
C ARG A 52 6.29 -6.73 9.11
N CYS A 53 5.83 -5.59 8.61
CA CYS A 53 6.12 -5.14 7.25
C CYS A 53 7.32 -4.18 7.20
N ASN A 54 7.84 -3.97 6.00
CA ASN A 54 8.80 -2.89 5.72
C ASN A 54 8.30 -1.96 4.60
N ILE A 55 7.20 -2.33 3.94
CA ILE A 55 6.44 -1.47 3.03
C ILE A 55 4.99 -1.44 3.51
N LEU A 56 4.50 -0.26 3.87
CA LEU A 56 3.10 -0.03 4.22
C LEU A 56 2.41 0.66 3.04
N LYS A 57 1.27 0.15 2.61
CA LYS A 57 0.37 0.88 1.71
C LYS A 57 -0.93 1.18 2.42
N ILE A 58 -1.39 2.39 2.26
CA ILE A 58 -2.61 2.93 2.87
C ILE A 58 -3.23 3.95 1.92
N ASN A 59 -4.55 4.07 1.92
CA ASN A 59 -5.22 5.18 1.25
C ASN A 59 -5.58 6.31 2.24
N ASP A 60 -6.07 7.42 1.72
CA ASP A 60 -6.40 8.61 2.51
C ASP A 60 -7.52 8.37 3.53
N GLU A 61 -8.57 7.63 3.16
CA GLU A 61 -9.67 7.28 4.06
C GLU A 61 -9.18 6.35 5.19
N GLU A 62 -8.37 5.36 4.84
CA GLU A 62 -7.75 4.44 5.79
C GLU A 62 -6.77 5.14 6.73
N LEU A 63 -6.06 6.17 6.24
CA LEU A 63 -5.15 6.98 7.07
C LEU A 63 -5.92 7.79 8.12
N VAL A 64 -7.09 8.29 7.79
CA VAL A 64 -7.98 8.95 8.76
C VAL A 64 -8.41 7.95 9.83
N GLU A 65 -8.90 6.78 9.42
CA GLU A 65 -9.37 5.75 10.35
C GLU A 65 -8.24 5.23 11.25
N LEU A 66 -7.06 4.99 10.67
CA LEU A 66 -5.87 4.62 11.44
C LEU A 66 -5.45 5.73 12.41
N GLY A 67 -5.53 6.98 11.98
CA GLY A 67 -5.28 8.15 12.84
C GLY A 67 -6.18 8.14 14.07
N ASN A 68 -7.48 7.95 13.88
CA ASN A 68 -8.46 7.85 14.97
C ASN A 68 -8.12 6.69 15.93
N MET A 69 -7.80 5.53 15.39
CA MET A 69 -7.41 4.37 16.22
C MET A 69 -6.13 4.59 17.05
N LEU A 70 -5.20 5.39 16.54
CA LEU A 70 -3.90 5.61 17.18
C LEU A 70 -3.81 6.87 18.04
N GLY A 71 -4.84 7.72 18.06
CA GLY A 71 -4.84 9.00 18.78
C GLY A 71 -4.08 10.09 18.04
N TYR A 72 -4.17 10.12 16.72
CA TYR A 72 -3.51 11.09 15.83
C TYR A 72 -4.53 11.94 15.05
N GLU A 73 -5.73 12.14 15.58
CA GLU A 73 -6.84 12.82 14.90
C GLU A 73 -6.45 14.22 14.42
N ASP A 74 -5.79 14.98 15.28
CA ASP A 74 -5.43 16.38 15.06
C ASP A 74 -4.08 16.58 14.34
N ILE A 75 -3.42 15.48 13.94
CA ILE A 75 -2.14 15.54 13.24
C ILE A 75 -2.38 15.72 11.75
N ASP A 76 -1.55 16.55 11.10
CA ASP A 76 -1.56 16.72 9.66
C ASP A 76 -1.34 15.39 8.91
N PHE A 77 -1.88 15.31 7.72
CA PHE A 77 -1.90 14.14 6.87
C PHE A 77 -0.49 13.60 6.53
N GLN A 78 0.45 14.49 6.18
CA GLN A 78 1.82 14.09 5.88
C GLN A 78 2.57 13.73 7.16
N ASP A 79 2.34 14.45 8.24
CA ASP A 79 2.96 14.18 9.53
C ASP A 79 2.54 12.82 10.09
N LYS A 80 1.27 12.41 9.91
CA LYS A 80 0.84 11.03 10.22
C LYS A 80 1.69 10.00 9.48
N CYS A 81 1.94 10.23 8.18
CA CYS A 81 2.77 9.32 7.39
C CYS A 81 4.21 9.25 7.89
N TRP A 82 4.82 10.39 8.25
CA TRP A 82 6.16 10.44 8.82
C TRP A 82 6.24 9.72 10.18
N ILE A 83 5.26 9.95 11.06
CA ILE A 83 5.17 9.27 12.35
C ILE A 83 5.07 7.75 12.17
N LEU A 84 4.23 7.27 11.26
CA LEU A 84 4.08 5.85 10.98
C LEU A 84 5.38 5.25 10.41
N LEU A 85 6.00 5.95 9.43
CA LEU A 85 7.26 5.52 8.83
C LEU A 85 8.35 5.30 9.88
N GLU A 86 8.52 6.27 10.79
CA GLU A 86 9.54 6.24 11.82
C GLU A 86 9.22 5.23 12.92
N LYS A 87 7.99 5.26 13.45
CA LYS A 87 7.54 4.40 14.54
C LYS A 87 7.67 2.92 14.22
N TYR A 88 7.30 2.53 12.99
CA TYR A 88 7.34 1.14 12.55
C TYR A 88 8.60 0.79 11.74
N LYS A 89 9.56 1.72 11.64
CA LYS A 89 10.85 1.55 10.93
C LYS A 89 10.65 1.06 9.50
N LEU A 90 9.66 1.65 8.82
CA LEU A 90 9.34 1.27 7.45
C LEU A 90 10.42 1.76 6.48
N LYS A 91 10.74 0.96 5.47
CA LYS A 91 11.56 1.42 4.32
C LYS A 91 10.75 2.35 3.42
N THR A 92 9.46 2.08 3.30
CA THR A 92 8.56 2.82 2.41
C THR A 92 7.15 2.84 2.99
N LEU A 93 6.52 4.01 2.94
CA LEU A 93 5.09 4.16 3.15
C LEU A 93 4.48 4.76 1.88
N ILE A 94 3.47 4.08 1.35
CA ILE A 94 2.73 4.49 0.16
C ILE A 94 1.37 4.98 0.60
N LEU A 95 1.03 6.21 0.22
CA LEU A 95 -0.26 6.82 0.45
C LEU A 95 -0.93 7.12 -0.88
N THR A 96 -2.07 6.51 -1.13
CA THR A 96 -2.88 6.77 -2.33
C THR A 96 -4.06 7.65 -1.99
N CYS A 97 -4.31 8.70 -2.80
CA CYS A 97 -5.34 9.71 -2.59
C CYS A 97 -6.31 9.79 -3.80
N GLY A 98 -6.59 8.67 -4.42
CA GLY A 98 -7.47 8.60 -5.58
C GLY A 98 -7.07 9.56 -6.70
N ILE A 99 -7.98 10.45 -7.08
CA ILE A 99 -7.75 11.45 -8.15
C ILE A 99 -6.72 12.52 -7.75
N ASN A 100 -6.43 12.67 -6.46
CA ASN A 100 -5.50 13.67 -5.94
C ASN A 100 -4.02 13.20 -5.98
N GLY A 101 -3.75 12.04 -6.56
CA GLY A 101 -2.40 11.52 -6.70
C GLY A 101 -2.01 10.52 -5.63
N SER A 102 -0.72 10.32 -5.48
CA SER A 102 -0.16 9.43 -4.46
C SER A 102 1.20 9.92 -4.00
N TYR A 103 1.55 9.53 -2.79
CA TYR A 103 2.82 9.87 -2.14
C TYR A 103 3.56 8.59 -1.76
N VAL A 104 4.87 8.63 -1.93
CA VAL A 104 5.78 7.57 -1.45
C VAL A 104 6.78 8.20 -0.51
N PHE A 105 6.68 7.86 0.77
CA PHE A 105 7.59 8.30 1.83
C PHE A 105 8.69 7.27 2.03
N THR A 106 9.91 7.74 2.17
CA THR A 106 11.08 6.97 2.59
C THR A 106 11.85 7.78 3.62
N PRO A 107 12.76 7.21 4.41
CA PRO A 107 13.53 8.01 5.37
C PRO A 107 14.16 9.26 4.72
N GLY A 108 13.67 10.43 5.14
CA GLY A 108 14.14 11.75 4.69
C GLY A 108 13.66 12.23 3.31
N LYS A 109 12.81 11.48 2.60
CA LYS A 109 12.28 11.89 1.29
C LYS A 109 10.82 11.53 1.09
N VAL A 110 10.11 12.41 0.37
CA VAL A 110 8.76 12.13 -0.15
C VAL A 110 8.74 12.35 -1.65
N TYR A 111 8.08 11.45 -2.36
CA TYR A 111 7.84 11.53 -3.79
C TYR A 111 6.33 11.68 -4.02
N PHE A 112 5.96 12.50 -4.96
CA PHE A 112 4.57 12.70 -5.36
C PHE A 112 4.41 12.36 -6.84
N GLN A 113 3.30 11.69 -7.17
CA GLN A 113 2.83 11.46 -8.53
C GLN A 113 1.35 11.85 -8.64
N ALA A 114 1.05 12.69 -9.61
CA ALA A 114 -0.33 13.02 -9.94
C ALA A 114 -1.03 11.83 -10.60
N THR A 115 -2.30 11.61 -10.27
CA THR A 115 -3.10 10.59 -10.96
C THR A 115 -3.41 11.05 -12.39
N PRO A 116 -3.12 10.23 -13.41
CA PRO A 116 -3.50 10.55 -14.79
C PRO A 116 -5.02 10.72 -14.93
N CYS A 117 -5.43 11.72 -15.70
CA CYS A 117 -6.83 11.93 -16.00
C CYS A 117 -7.32 10.86 -16.99
N VAL A 118 -8.16 9.95 -16.52
CA VAL A 118 -8.78 8.90 -17.33
C VAL A 118 -10.29 8.93 -17.18
N LYS A 119 -11.01 8.41 -18.18
CA LYS A 119 -12.44 8.16 -18.01
C LYS A 119 -12.60 6.92 -17.13
N VAL A 120 -13.08 7.11 -15.92
CA VAL A 120 -13.28 6.01 -14.96
C VAL A 120 -14.50 5.18 -15.36
N GLU A 121 -14.28 3.88 -15.55
CA GLU A 121 -15.35 2.88 -15.78
C GLU A 121 -15.59 2.02 -14.52
N ASP A 122 -14.53 1.72 -13.76
CA ASP A 122 -14.58 0.92 -12.53
C ASP A 122 -13.37 1.26 -11.66
N THR A 123 -13.52 1.26 -10.34
CA THR A 123 -12.40 1.49 -9.41
C THR A 123 -11.92 0.22 -8.72
N VAL A 124 -12.60 -0.90 -8.94
CA VAL A 124 -12.22 -2.20 -8.37
C VAL A 124 -10.88 -2.66 -8.93
N GLY A 125 -9.97 -3.05 -8.05
CA GLY A 125 -8.63 -3.49 -8.42
C GLY A 125 -7.59 -2.38 -8.60
N ALA A 126 -7.98 -1.10 -8.49
CA ALA A 126 -7.05 0.03 -8.59
C ALA A 126 -5.91 -0.07 -7.57
N GLY A 127 -6.24 -0.29 -6.30
CA GLY A 127 -5.26 -0.45 -5.22
C GLY A 127 -4.36 -1.67 -5.40
N ASP A 128 -4.95 -2.81 -5.76
CA ASP A 128 -4.23 -4.06 -5.97
C ASP A 128 -3.26 -3.96 -7.16
N SER A 129 -3.69 -3.34 -8.27
CA SER A 129 -2.85 -3.13 -9.44
C SER A 129 -1.73 -2.13 -9.18
N PHE A 130 -1.98 -1.08 -8.38
CA PHE A 130 -0.95 -0.17 -7.91
C PHE A 130 0.12 -0.93 -7.13
N THR A 131 -0.28 -1.70 -6.11
CA THR A 131 0.64 -2.48 -5.29
C THR A 131 1.43 -3.47 -6.13
N ALA A 132 0.78 -4.19 -7.04
CA ALA A 132 1.42 -5.17 -7.92
C ALA A 132 2.47 -4.54 -8.84
N ALA A 133 2.15 -3.43 -9.50
CA ALA A 133 3.08 -2.73 -10.39
C ALA A 133 4.27 -2.16 -9.60
N PHE A 134 4.02 -1.53 -8.44
CA PHE A 134 5.07 -0.98 -7.59
C PHE A 134 6.07 -2.06 -7.16
N VAL A 135 5.58 -3.16 -6.58
CA VAL A 135 6.41 -4.26 -6.10
C VAL A 135 7.14 -4.96 -7.24
N SER A 136 6.46 -5.19 -8.38
CA SER A 136 7.08 -5.77 -9.57
C SER A 136 8.27 -4.95 -10.07
N CYS A 137 8.14 -3.63 -10.11
CA CYS A 137 9.23 -2.74 -10.51
C CYS A 137 10.40 -2.81 -9.53
N LEU A 138 10.15 -2.82 -8.21
CA LEU A 138 11.21 -2.96 -7.21
C LEU A 138 11.95 -4.29 -7.35
N LEU A 139 11.23 -5.40 -7.56
CA LEU A 139 11.83 -6.72 -7.79
C LEU A 139 12.65 -6.80 -9.07
N LYS A 140 12.34 -5.98 -10.07
CA LYS A 140 13.14 -5.82 -11.30
C LYS A 140 14.33 -4.85 -11.14
N GLY A 141 14.57 -4.32 -9.94
CA GLY A 141 15.66 -3.38 -9.65
C GLY A 141 15.44 -1.97 -10.21
N LYS A 142 14.20 -1.60 -10.53
CA LYS A 142 13.86 -0.24 -10.97
C LYS A 142 13.99 0.75 -9.79
N SER A 143 14.21 2.02 -10.12
CA SER A 143 14.21 3.07 -9.11
C SER A 143 12.84 3.21 -8.44
N LEU A 144 12.83 3.77 -7.22
CA LEU A 144 11.58 4.02 -6.51
C LEU A 144 10.66 4.99 -7.28
N ALA A 145 11.25 5.97 -7.98
CA ALA A 145 10.51 6.91 -8.81
C ALA A 145 9.84 6.21 -10.01
N ASP A 146 10.57 5.31 -10.69
CA ASP A 146 10.02 4.53 -11.80
C ASP A 146 8.93 3.56 -11.32
N ALA A 147 9.14 2.92 -10.15
CA ALA A 147 8.16 2.03 -9.55
C ALA A 147 6.87 2.79 -9.19
N HIS A 148 7.00 4.01 -8.64
CA HIS A 148 5.86 4.86 -8.31
C HIS A 148 5.08 5.29 -9.57
N LEU A 149 5.79 5.76 -10.60
CA LEU A 149 5.18 6.15 -11.87
C LEU A 149 4.43 4.97 -12.50
N ALA A 150 5.07 3.81 -12.62
CA ALA A 150 4.47 2.61 -13.18
C ALA A 150 3.21 2.17 -12.39
N ALA A 151 3.23 2.28 -11.06
CA ALA A 151 2.09 1.94 -10.22
C ALA A 151 0.91 2.88 -10.47
N VAL A 152 1.14 4.19 -10.56
CA VAL A 152 0.11 5.18 -10.84
C VAL A 152 -0.50 4.98 -12.22
N GLU A 153 0.33 4.79 -13.26
CA GLU A 153 -0.14 4.58 -14.62
C GLU A 153 -0.94 3.28 -14.76
N THR A 154 -0.46 2.19 -14.16
CA THR A 154 -1.15 0.89 -14.18
C THR A 154 -2.50 0.97 -13.48
N SER A 155 -2.55 1.60 -12.31
CA SER A 155 -3.79 1.79 -11.55
C SER A 155 -4.80 2.65 -12.33
N ALA A 156 -4.36 3.74 -12.94
CA ALA A 156 -5.21 4.59 -13.77
C ALA A 156 -5.77 3.83 -15.00
N PHE A 157 -4.93 3.00 -15.64
CA PHE A 157 -5.40 2.13 -16.75
C PHE A 157 -6.47 1.15 -16.25
N VAL A 158 -6.25 0.46 -15.12
CA VAL A 158 -7.25 -0.47 -14.56
C VAL A 158 -8.57 0.24 -14.29
N CYS A 159 -8.54 1.47 -13.76
CA CYS A 159 -9.75 2.27 -13.55
C CYS A 159 -10.48 2.64 -14.86
N SER A 160 -9.81 2.65 -16.00
CA SER A 160 -10.41 2.99 -17.30
C SER A 160 -11.09 1.82 -18.00
N VAL A 161 -11.07 0.64 -17.42
CA VAL A 161 -11.62 -0.60 -17.99
C VAL A 161 -12.54 -1.27 -16.97
N LYS A 162 -13.57 -1.97 -17.44
CA LYS A 162 -14.45 -2.75 -16.57
C LYS A 162 -13.74 -3.93 -15.92
N GLY A 163 -13.94 -4.08 -14.61
CA GLY A 163 -13.49 -5.23 -13.83
C GLY A 163 -12.08 -5.07 -13.26
N ALA A 164 -11.80 -5.82 -12.22
CA ALA A 164 -10.59 -5.69 -11.40
C ALA A 164 -9.30 -6.20 -12.07
N MET A 165 -9.40 -7.02 -13.10
CA MET A 165 -8.26 -7.71 -13.71
C MET A 165 -8.32 -7.64 -15.26
N PRO A 166 -8.25 -6.44 -15.86
CA PRO A 166 -8.17 -6.34 -17.30
C PRO A 166 -6.82 -6.86 -17.82
N VAL A 167 -6.78 -7.27 -19.08
CA VAL A 167 -5.50 -7.61 -19.74
C VAL A 167 -4.67 -6.34 -19.86
N LEU A 168 -3.51 -6.32 -19.21
CA LEU A 168 -2.61 -5.19 -19.26
C LEU A 168 -1.89 -5.11 -20.61
N PRO A 169 -1.85 -3.94 -21.27
CA PRO A 169 -0.99 -3.70 -22.41
C PRO A 169 0.50 -3.92 -22.09
N LEU A 170 1.29 -4.33 -23.07
CA LEU A 170 2.71 -4.65 -22.90
C LEU A 170 3.53 -3.50 -22.27
N GLN A 171 3.13 -2.26 -22.45
CA GLN A 171 3.78 -1.09 -21.86
C GLN A 171 3.76 -1.09 -20.32
N TYR A 172 2.76 -1.73 -19.69
CA TYR A 172 2.62 -1.84 -18.22
C TYR A 172 3.27 -3.12 -17.65
N VAL A 173 3.75 -4.03 -18.49
CA VAL A 173 4.31 -5.33 -18.07
C VAL A 173 5.83 -5.40 -18.18
N LYS A 174 6.46 -4.43 -18.87
CA LYS A 174 7.91 -4.39 -19.17
C LYS A 174 8.78 -3.98 -17.98
#